data_c0aa55a030817345bae19deedf05be76
#
_entry.id   c0aa55a030817345bae19deedf05be76
#
_cell.length_a   1.000
_cell.length_b   1.000
_cell.length_c   1.000
_cell.angle_alpha   90.00
_cell.angle_beta   90.00
_cell.angle_gamma   90.00
#
_symmetry.space_group_name_H-M   'P 1'
#
loop_
_entity.id
_entity.type
_entity.pdbx_description
1 polymer ?
#
loop_
_entity_poly.entity_id
_entity_poly.type
_entity_poly.pdbx_seq_one_letter_code
_entity_poly.pdbx_strand_id
1 'polypeptide(L)'
;MNLPTEVRYRPYADWTDEEKTKIRENVAKSPWRASYHIEPETGLLNDPNGFSYFNGKFQLFYQSWPFGAAHGLKQWVHTETEDLVHFTETVVKLLPDHENDSHGAYSGSAYQIGDKLFIFYTGNVRDENWVRDPRQIGAWMDKDGKIEKFDKVLIKQPADATGHFRDPQIFDYKGQFYAIVGAQNHDKQGYIKLYKAVDNDVENWVEVGNLDFGGTGSEYMIECPNLVFVDGKPVLLYSPQGLDKAELDYGNIYPNTYKIFQDFDTEKPALVDGTPIINLDYGFEAYATQGFNTPDGRALIVSWIGLPDVDYPTDKYDYQGAMSLVKELSIKDGKLYQYPVEAITSLRASQEDFSEKTATTNTYELELNFEANTQTELVLFADQEGNGLSLTVDTENGKVILDRSKAGEQYATDFGTSRECTLDAGQAATANIFVDNSIVEIFFNKGEKVFTSRVFPSAEQTGIKVTSGNVSGHYFDLKY
;
A
#
# COMPACT_ATOMS: atom_id res chain seq x y z
N MET A 1 14.94 -7.28 9.68
CA MET A 1 15.81 -7.33 10.92
C MET A 1 15.16 -8.24 11.94
N ASN A 2 15.87 -9.26 12.41
CA ASN A 2 15.34 -10.23 13.37
C ASN A 2 15.65 -9.79 14.79
N LEU A 3 14.74 -9.06 15.42
CA LEU A 3 14.84 -8.59 16.80
C LEU A 3 14.07 -9.53 17.76
N PRO A 4 14.58 -9.77 18.98
CA PRO A 4 13.87 -10.59 19.99
C PRO A 4 12.47 -10.05 20.29
N THR A 5 11.55 -10.94 20.65
CA THR A 5 10.16 -10.58 20.98
C THR A 5 10.07 -9.57 22.12
N GLU A 6 10.88 -9.75 23.17
CA GLU A 6 10.92 -8.85 24.32
C GLU A 6 11.37 -7.42 23.95
N VAL A 7 12.17 -7.25 22.91
CA VAL A 7 12.55 -5.94 22.38
C VAL A 7 11.41 -5.34 21.57
N ARG A 8 10.83 -6.14 20.65
CA ARG A 8 9.76 -5.68 19.75
C ARG A 8 8.46 -5.33 20.48
N TYR A 9 8.20 -5.94 21.62
CA TYR A 9 6.99 -5.69 22.44
C TYR A 9 7.30 -4.97 23.75
N ARG A 10 8.47 -4.38 23.87
CA ARG A 10 8.85 -3.51 24.98
C ARG A 10 7.90 -2.30 25.05
N PRO A 11 7.32 -1.98 26.22
CA PRO A 11 6.44 -0.82 26.37
C PRO A 11 7.11 0.48 25.90
N TYR A 12 6.36 1.36 25.28
CA TYR A 12 6.88 2.63 24.75
C TYR A 12 7.51 3.51 25.82
N ALA A 13 6.95 3.49 27.04
CA ALA A 13 7.48 4.26 28.17
C ALA A 13 8.87 3.81 28.65
N ASP A 14 9.25 2.56 28.32
CA ASP A 14 10.53 1.99 28.75
C ASP A 14 11.68 2.33 27.79
N TRP A 15 11.39 2.93 26.64
CA TRP A 15 12.40 3.42 25.71
C TRP A 15 12.93 4.78 26.16
N THR A 16 14.25 4.86 26.38
CA THR A 16 14.89 6.08 26.86
C THR A 16 15.04 7.12 25.73
N ASP A 17 15.17 8.39 26.09
CA ASP A 17 15.42 9.46 25.11
C ASP A 17 16.77 9.29 24.41
N GLU A 18 17.77 8.71 25.08
CA GLU A 18 19.06 8.38 24.47
C GLU A 18 18.89 7.32 23.38
N GLU A 19 18.12 6.25 23.60
CA GLU A 19 17.85 5.22 22.61
C GLU A 19 17.11 5.81 21.40
N LYS A 20 16.07 6.61 21.64
CA LYS A 20 15.30 7.30 20.58
C LYS A 20 16.18 8.25 19.77
N THR A 21 17.08 8.97 20.42
CA THR A 21 18.02 9.88 19.73
C THR A 21 18.99 9.11 18.86
N LYS A 22 19.56 8.01 19.35
CA LYS A 22 20.46 7.15 18.54
C LYS A 22 19.76 6.59 17.30
N ILE A 23 18.49 6.19 17.42
CA ILE A 23 17.70 5.73 16.29
C ILE A 23 17.54 6.86 15.25
N ARG A 24 17.11 8.06 15.67
CA ARG A 24 16.98 9.22 14.76
C ARG A 24 18.29 9.57 14.08
N GLU A 25 19.40 9.60 14.82
CA GLU A 25 20.72 9.86 14.27
C GLU A 25 21.17 8.81 13.24
N ASN A 26 20.77 7.55 13.45
CA ASN A 26 21.08 6.49 12.51
C ASN A 26 20.22 6.60 11.23
N VAL A 27 18.93 6.86 11.34
CA VAL A 27 18.06 7.14 10.20
C VAL A 27 18.60 8.29 9.34
N ALA A 28 19.08 9.37 9.97
CA ALA A 28 19.62 10.55 9.28
C ALA A 28 20.88 10.25 8.43
N LYS A 29 21.55 9.13 8.64
CA LYS A 29 22.72 8.71 7.84
C LYS A 29 22.32 8.05 6.52
N SER A 30 21.07 7.70 6.33
CA SER A 30 20.62 7.02 5.11
C SER A 30 20.73 7.94 3.90
N PRO A 31 21.34 7.49 2.79
CA PRO A 31 21.35 8.24 1.54
C PRO A 31 20.05 8.11 0.73
N TRP A 32 19.08 7.33 1.20
CA TRP A 32 17.92 6.87 0.42
C TRP A 32 16.58 7.44 0.90
N ARG A 33 16.59 8.47 1.76
CA ARG A 33 15.35 9.09 2.24
C ARG A 33 14.55 9.69 1.10
N ALA A 34 13.24 9.39 1.09
CA ALA A 34 12.32 9.99 0.14
C ALA A 34 12.11 11.49 0.41
N SER A 35 11.76 12.21 -0.64
CA SER A 35 11.55 13.65 -0.60
C SER A 35 10.08 14.03 -0.63
N TYR A 36 9.25 13.29 -1.40
CA TYR A 36 7.82 13.58 -1.51
C TYR A 36 6.91 12.37 -1.26
N HIS A 37 7.46 11.16 -1.11
CA HIS A 37 6.71 10.04 -0.56
C HIS A 37 6.74 10.07 0.96
N ILE A 38 5.68 9.59 1.60
CA ILE A 38 5.63 9.45 3.05
C ILE A 38 6.52 8.28 3.48
N GLU A 39 7.47 8.55 4.34
CA GLU A 39 8.29 7.56 5.05
C GLU A 39 8.14 7.73 6.56
N PRO A 40 8.45 6.71 7.37
CA PRO A 40 8.44 6.88 8.82
C PRO A 40 9.57 7.83 9.25
N GLU A 41 9.35 8.59 10.30
CA GLU A 41 10.44 9.34 10.94
C GLU A 41 11.53 8.38 11.39
N THR A 42 11.15 7.28 12.01
CA THR A 42 12.01 6.18 12.44
C THR A 42 11.24 4.85 12.39
N GLY A 43 11.96 3.74 12.32
CA GLY A 43 11.38 2.41 12.43
C GLY A 43 10.60 1.96 11.21
N LEU A 44 9.63 1.10 11.43
CA LEU A 44 8.82 0.50 10.36
C LEU A 44 7.55 1.32 10.11
N LEU A 45 7.32 1.62 8.84
CA LEU A 45 6.01 1.97 8.29
C LEU A 45 5.52 0.78 7.47
N ASN A 46 4.30 0.32 7.72
CA ASN A 46 3.68 -0.72 6.90
C ASN A 46 2.29 -0.28 6.42
N ASP A 47 1.23 -0.97 6.76
CA ASP A 47 -0.09 -0.80 6.17
C ASP A 47 -0.62 0.64 6.26
N PRO A 48 -1.15 1.20 5.16
CA PRO A 48 -2.00 2.39 5.23
C PRO A 48 -3.29 2.07 5.98
N ASN A 49 -3.73 3.00 6.82
CA ASN A 49 -4.88 2.86 7.68
C ASN A 49 -5.74 4.12 7.66
N GLY A 50 -7.02 3.96 7.99
CA GLY A 50 -7.90 5.08 8.23
C GLY A 50 -7.98 6.09 7.08
N PHE A 51 -7.67 5.66 5.84
CA PHE A 51 -7.71 6.51 4.67
C PHE A 51 -9.16 6.93 4.42
N SER A 52 -9.42 8.25 4.54
CA SER A 52 -10.78 8.77 4.63
C SER A 52 -10.82 10.28 4.35
N TYR A 53 -12.02 10.83 4.34
CA TYR A 53 -12.23 12.26 4.25
C TYR A 53 -12.95 12.74 5.51
N PHE A 54 -12.41 13.72 6.19
CA PHE A 54 -12.96 14.22 7.44
C PHE A 54 -12.59 15.69 7.66
N ASN A 55 -13.56 16.46 8.13
CA ASN A 55 -13.36 17.88 8.48
C ASN A 55 -12.71 18.70 7.34
N GLY A 56 -13.13 18.46 6.10
CA GLY A 56 -12.64 19.18 4.92
C GLY A 56 -11.29 18.74 4.38
N LYS A 57 -10.70 17.69 4.92
CA LYS A 57 -9.39 17.17 4.51
C LYS A 57 -9.39 15.64 4.37
N PHE A 58 -8.49 15.15 3.56
CA PHE A 58 -8.18 13.71 3.50
C PHE A 58 -7.30 13.34 4.69
N GLN A 59 -7.64 12.23 5.30
CA GLN A 59 -6.94 11.67 6.47
C GLN A 59 -6.22 10.40 6.04
N LEU A 60 -4.98 10.25 6.42
CA LEU A 60 -4.19 9.05 6.21
C LEU A 60 -3.44 8.70 7.48
N PHE A 61 -3.54 7.44 7.86
CA PHE A 61 -2.76 6.85 8.95
C PHE A 61 -1.90 5.74 8.40
N TYR A 62 -0.89 5.34 9.13
CA TYR A 62 -0.16 4.13 8.85
C TYR A 62 0.22 3.38 10.12
N GLN A 63 0.28 2.08 10.00
CA GLN A 63 0.77 1.20 11.05
C GLN A 63 2.29 1.37 11.19
N SER A 64 2.79 1.55 12.40
CA SER A 64 4.19 1.86 12.66
C SER A 64 4.72 1.17 13.92
N TRP A 65 5.99 0.84 13.91
CA TRP A 65 6.79 0.58 15.11
C TRP A 65 8.05 1.44 15.03
N PRO A 66 8.24 2.42 15.95
CA PRO A 66 9.23 3.49 15.73
C PRO A 66 10.67 3.15 16.19
N PHE A 67 10.90 1.95 16.74
CA PHE A 67 12.16 1.63 17.40
C PHE A 67 13.10 0.73 16.58
N GLY A 68 12.79 0.48 15.34
CA GLY A 68 13.62 -0.29 14.42
C GLY A 68 12.83 -0.82 13.23
N ALA A 69 13.54 -1.35 12.25
CA ALA A 69 12.98 -1.86 11.02
C ALA A 69 12.43 -3.28 11.21
N ALA A 70 11.44 -3.44 12.07
CA ALA A 70 10.81 -4.73 12.38
C ALA A 70 9.35 -4.56 12.80
N HIS A 71 8.57 -5.62 12.67
CA HIS A 71 7.22 -5.67 13.20
C HIS A 71 7.26 -5.86 14.72
N GLY A 72 6.77 -4.88 15.45
CA GLY A 72 6.75 -4.86 16.92
C GLY A 72 5.40 -4.43 17.47
N LEU A 73 5.42 -3.75 18.59
CA LEU A 73 4.24 -3.21 19.27
C LEU A 73 3.70 -2.02 18.45
N LYS A 74 2.70 -2.27 17.61
CA LYS A 74 2.21 -1.33 16.60
C LYS A 74 1.43 -0.16 17.19
N GLN A 75 1.63 0.99 16.58
CA GLN A 75 0.85 2.21 16.75
C GLN A 75 0.36 2.71 15.39
N TRP A 76 -0.53 3.72 15.40
CA TRP A 76 -0.89 4.46 14.20
C TRP A 76 -0.30 5.86 14.23
N VAL A 77 0.30 6.25 13.12
CA VAL A 77 0.78 7.59 12.85
C VAL A 77 -0.14 8.24 11.83
N HIS A 78 -0.42 9.53 12.00
CA HIS A 78 -1.41 10.29 11.24
C HIS A 78 -0.77 11.42 10.45
N THR A 79 -1.29 11.63 9.28
CA THR A 79 -1.09 12.85 8.46
C THR A 79 -2.40 13.20 7.75
N GLU A 80 -2.51 14.43 7.28
CA GLU A 80 -3.66 14.89 6.52
C GLU A 80 -3.24 15.74 5.33
N THR A 81 -4.13 15.92 4.38
CA THR A 81 -3.87 16.68 3.15
C THR A 81 -5.16 17.27 2.58
N GLU A 82 -5.05 18.39 1.88
CA GLU A 82 -6.17 18.97 1.13
C GLU A 82 -6.21 18.50 -0.32
N ASP A 83 -5.05 18.10 -0.88
CA ASP A 83 -4.88 17.80 -2.31
C ASP A 83 -4.36 16.39 -2.63
N LEU A 84 -4.13 15.55 -1.60
CA LEU A 84 -3.62 14.18 -1.73
C LEU A 84 -2.16 14.09 -2.21
N VAL A 85 -1.44 15.20 -2.23
CA VAL A 85 -0.04 15.30 -2.64
C VAL A 85 0.82 15.92 -1.55
N HIS A 86 0.37 17.05 -1.00
CA HIS A 86 1.07 17.75 0.06
C HIS A 86 0.48 17.35 1.42
N PHE A 87 1.21 16.51 2.12
CA PHE A 87 0.82 16.00 3.43
C PHE A 87 1.44 16.83 4.56
N THR A 88 0.71 16.98 5.66
CA THR A 88 1.23 17.60 6.88
C THR A 88 2.30 16.72 7.53
N GLU A 89 3.07 17.31 8.45
CA GLU A 89 3.97 16.53 9.31
C GLU A 89 3.19 15.40 10.01
N THR A 90 3.85 14.27 10.18
CA THR A 90 3.26 13.07 10.79
C THR A 90 3.21 13.18 12.31
N VAL A 91 2.12 12.72 12.91
CA VAL A 91 1.90 12.75 14.36
C VAL A 91 1.37 11.41 14.83
N VAL A 92 1.92 10.86 15.92
CA VAL A 92 1.37 9.66 16.55
C VAL A 92 -0.03 9.97 17.08
N LYS A 93 -1.00 9.13 16.72
CA LYS A 93 -2.42 9.33 17.09
C LYS A 93 -3.02 8.18 17.88
N LEU A 94 -2.68 6.94 17.57
CA LEU A 94 -3.29 5.77 18.18
C LEU A 94 -2.19 4.89 18.77
N LEU A 95 -2.06 4.95 20.10
CA LEU A 95 -1.08 4.15 20.84
C LEU A 95 -1.69 2.79 21.25
N PRO A 96 -0.89 1.74 21.42
CA PRO A 96 -1.34 0.46 21.99
C PRO A 96 -1.38 0.56 23.53
N ASP A 97 -2.28 1.38 24.04
CA ASP A 97 -2.36 1.78 25.46
C ASP A 97 -3.67 1.38 26.15
N HIS A 98 -4.46 0.51 25.50
CA HIS A 98 -5.72 0.01 26.01
C HIS A 98 -5.67 -1.53 26.18
N GLU A 99 -6.50 -2.09 27.06
CA GLU A 99 -6.57 -3.55 27.27
C GLU A 99 -6.94 -4.32 25.99
N ASN A 100 -7.67 -3.69 25.07
CA ASN A 100 -8.09 -4.29 23.81
C ASN A 100 -7.07 -4.15 22.67
N ASP A 101 -5.96 -3.45 22.87
CA ASP A 101 -4.84 -3.34 21.92
C ASP A 101 -3.47 -3.43 22.60
N SER A 102 -3.40 -4.10 23.71
CA SER A 102 -2.20 -4.19 24.58
C SER A 102 -0.95 -4.70 23.87
N HIS A 103 -1.10 -5.45 22.80
CA HIS A 103 -0.01 -6.00 21.97
C HIS A 103 0.02 -5.42 20.56
N GLY A 104 -0.64 -4.30 20.34
CA GLY A 104 -0.58 -3.51 19.11
C GLY A 104 -1.92 -3.00 18.62
N ALA A 105 -1.92 -1.78 18.10
CA ALA A 105 -2.97 -1.25 17.27
C ALA A 105 -2.68 -1.67 15.82
N TYR A 106 -3.39 -2.69 15.36
CA TYR A 106 -3.22 -3.26 14.02
C TYR A 106 -4.08 -2.50 13.00
N SER A 107 -4.06 -2.96 11.75
CA SER A 107 -4.69 -2.23 10.66
C SER A 107 -6.20 -2.11 10.75
N GLY A 108 -6.71 -1.09 10.11
CA GLY A 108 -8.12 -0.78 10.02
C GLY A 108 -8.41 0.43 9.15
N SER A 109 -9.63 0.90 9.23
CA SER A 109 -10.20 1.92 8.36
C SER A 109 -10.84 3.04 9.18
N ALA A 110 -11.35 4.06 8.49
CA ALA A 110 -12.08 5.13 9.12
C ALA A 110 -13.19 5.65 8.20
N TYR A 111 -14.22 6.23 8.80
CA TYR A 111 -15.33 6.82 8.09
C TYR A 111 -15.92 7.99 8.88
N GLN A 112 -16.18 9.12 8.22
CA GLN A 112 -16.85 10.27 8.86
C GLN A 112 -18.31 9.93 9.15
N ILE A 113 -18.71 10.08 10.41
CA ILE A 113 -20.10 9.91 10.86
C ILE A 113 -20.50 11.15 11.66
N GLY A 114 -21.41 11.94 11.11
CA GLY A 114 -21.74 13.25 11.71
C GLY A 114 -20.55 14.17 11.72
N ASP A 115 -20.18 14.64 12.90
CA ASP A 115 -19.07 15.58 13.14
C ASP A 115 -17.80 14.92 13.67
N LYS A 116 -17.76 13.58 13.67
CA LYS A 116 -16.61 12.78 14.13
C LYS A 116 -16.13 11.79 13.07
N LEU A 117 -14.90 11.37 13.19
CA LEU A 117 -14.33 10.28 12.42
C LEU A 117 -14.40 9.00 13.27
N PHE A 118 -15.13 8.00 12.76
CA PHE A 118 -15.11 6.66 13.32
C PHE A 118 -13.87 5.91 12.82
N ILE A 119 -13.03 5.46 13.75
CA ILE A 119 -11.84 4.65 13.50
C ILE A 119 -12.18 3.21 13.89
N PHE A 120 -12.02 2.28 12.95
CA PHE A 120 -12.32 0.87 13.13
C PHE A 120 -11.08 0.03 12.84
N TYR A 121 -10.54 -0.65 13.85
CA TYR A 121 -9.25 -1.33 13.72
C TYR A 121 -9.17 -2.62 14.54
N THR A 122 -8.12 -3.39 14.27
CA THR A 122 -7.84 -4.62 15.02
C THR A 122 -6.94 -4.31 16.20
N GLY A 123 -7.43 -4.57 17.40
CA GLY A 123 -6.60 -4.66 18.61
C GLY A 123 -5.95 -6.03 18.69
N ASN A 124 -4.63 -6.06 18.72
CA ASN A 124 -3.87 -7.27 18.97
C ASN A 124 -3.70 -7.47 20.48
N VAL A 125 -4.18 -8.58 20.98
CA VAL A 125 -4.02 -9.01 22.38
C VAL A 125 -3.43 -10.41 22.38
N ARG A 126 -2.51 -10.67 23.29
CA ARG A 126 -1.88 -11.98 23.49
C ARG A 126 -2.04 -12.42 24.92
N ASP A 127 -2.25 -13.70 25.12
CA ASP A 127 -2.21 -14.31 26.45
C ASP A 127 -0.77 -14.65 26.90
N GLU A 128 -0.64 -15.26 28.09
CA GLU A 128 0.63 -15.69 28.63
C GLU A 128 1.38 -16.75 27.81
N ASN A 129 0.65 -17.50 26.97
CA ASN A 129 1.19 -18.48 26.04
C ASN A 129 1.42 -17.90 24.64
N TRP A 130 1.32 -16.57 24.51
CA TRP A 130 1.48 -15.84 23.25
C TRP A 130 0.38 -16.17 22.22
N VAL A 131 -0.75 -16.71 22.66
CA VAL A 131 -1.91 -16.98 21.80
C VAL A 131 -2.63 -15.67 21.48
N ARG A 132 -2.94 -15.46 20.22
CA ARG A 132 -3.58 -14.26 19.73
C ARG A 132 -5.08 -14.26 20.02
N ASP A 133 -5.58 -13.16 20.55
CA ASP A 133 -7.00 -12.84 20.72
C ASP A 133 -7.29 -11.53 19.95
N PRO A 134 -7.57 -11.61 18.63
CA PRO A 134 -7.83 -10.43 17.82
C PRO A 134 -9.21 -9.85 18.15
N ARG A 135 -9.24 -8.54 18.42
CA ARG A 135 -10.46 -7.80 18.76
C ARG A 135 -10.67 -6.68 17.76
N GLN A 136 -11.83 -6.66 17.10
CA GLN A 136 -12.18 -5.50 16.28
C GLN A 136 -12.78 -4.45 17.22
N ILE A 137 -12.13 -3.31 17.27
CA ILE A 137 -12.41 -2.24 18.23
C ILE A 137 -12.54 -0.89 17.53
N GLY A 138 -13.07 0.10 18.22
CA GLY A 138 -13.33 1.41 17.65
C GLY A 138 -12.81 2.55 18.51
N ALA A 139 -12.73 3.71 17.86
CA ALA A 139 -12.47 4.98 18.49
C ALA A 139 -13.18 6.11 17.72
N TRP A 140 -13.48 7.18 18.43
CA TRP A 140 -13.88 8.44 17.82
C TRP A 140 -12.70 9.40 17.76
N MET A 141 -12.52 10.08 16.64
CA MET A 141 -11.64 11.25 16.54
C MET A 141 -12.52 12.48 16.30
N ASP A 142 -12.37 13.52 17.13
CA ASP A 142 -13.06 14.79 16.95
C ASP A 142 -12.33 15.71 15.98
N LYS A 143 -12.92 16.90 15.73
CA LYS A 143 -12.35 17.90 14.80
C LYS A 143 -11.02 18.48 15.25
N ASP A 144 -10.72 18.39 16.55
CA ASP A 144 -9.44 18.82 17.12
C ASP A 144 -8.37 17.72 17.08
N GLY A 145 -8.75 16.54 16.54
CA GLY A 145 -7.86 15.38 16.40
C GLY A 145 -7.69 14.59 17.69
N LYS A 146 -8.55 14.82 18.70
CA LYS A 146 -8.55 14.04 19.93
C LYS A 146 -9.22 12.70 19.69
N ILE A 147 -8.55 11.62 20.13
CA ILE A 147 -9.05 10.24 20.03
C ILE A 147 -9.59 9.76 21.36
N GLU A 148 -10.76 9.15 21.33
CA GLU A 148 -11.41 8.49 22.43
C GLU A 148 -11.74 7.04 22.02
N LYS A 149 -11.03 6.09 22.61
CA LYS A 149 -11.23 4.65 22.36
C LYS A 149 -12.46 4.13 23.07
N PHE A 150 -13.12 3.15 22.46
CA PHE A 150 -14.22 2.43 23.10
C PHE A 150 -13.68 1.40 24.07
N ASP A 151 -14.37 1.24 25.21
CA ASP A 151 -14.12 0.11 26.14
C ASP A 151 -14.69 -1.20 25.60
N LYS A 152 -15.70 -1.10 24.74
CA LYS A 152 -16.42 -2.24 24.17
C LYS A 152 -15.67 -2.81 22.98
N VAL A 153 -15.52 -4.13 22.94
CA VAL A 153 -15.15 -4.88 21.72
C VAL A 153 -16.33 -4.90 20.76
N LEU A 154 -16.15 -4.43 19.54
CA LEU A 154 -17.23 -4.36 18.54
C LEU A 154 -17.48 -5.72 17.89
N ILE A 155 -16.41 -6.41 17.48
CA ILE A 155 -16.48 -7.73 16.88
C ILE A 155 -15.41 -8.62 17.51
N LYS A 156 -15.82 -9.72 18.08
CA LYS A 156 -14.93 -10.75 18.64
C LYS A 156 -14.53 -11.74 17.56
N GLN A 157 -13.43 -12.45 17.80
CA GLN A 157 -13.01 -13.56 16.94
C GLN A 157 -14.16 -14.58 16.82
N PRO A 158 -14.63 -14.88 15.59
CA PRO A 158 -15.67 -15.86 15.39
C PRO A 158 -15.14 -17.30 15.58
N ALA A 159 -16.03 -18.23 15.91
CA ALA A 159 -15.66 -19.60 16.21
C ALA A 159 -15.03 -20.37 15.02
N ASP A 160 -15.35 -19.97 13.80
CA ASP A 160 -14.82 -20.55 12.56
C ASP A 160 -13.49 -19.94 12.10
N ALA A 161 -13.00 -18.90 12.79
CA ALA A 161 -11.72 -18.26 12.49
C ALA A 161 -10.62 -18.67 13.46
N THR A 162 -9.39 -18.77 12.97
CA THR A 162 -8.18 -18.80 13.78
C THR A 162 -7.87 -17.42 14.37
N GLY A 163 -6.74 -17.26 15.06
CA GLY A 163 -6.24 -15.95 15.49
C GLY A 163 -5.87 -14.99 14.33
N HIS A 164 -5.90 -15.45 13.08
CA HIS A 164 -5.83 -14.60 11.89
C HIS A 164 -7.24 -14.10 11.54
N PHE A 165 -7.60 -12.98 12.16
CA PHE A 165 -8.87 -12.29 11.99
C PHE A 165 -8.64 -10.79 12.19
N ARG A 166 -8.56 -10.01 11.11
CA ARG A 166 -8.07 -8.63 11.19
C ARG A 166 -8.41 -7.77 9.98
N ASP A 167 -8.06 -6.48 10.08
CA ASP A 167 -8.12 -5.46 9.02
C ASP A 167 -9.54 -5.06 8.64
N PRO A 168 -10.39 -4.61 9.60
CA PRO A 168 -11.76 -4.25 9.29
C PRO A 168 -11.79 -3.02 8.39
N GLN A 169 -12.55 -3.10 7.30
CA GLN A 169 -12.85 -1.97 6.43
C GLN A 169 -14.34 -1.66 6.50
N ILE A 170 -14.67 -0.47 7.03
CA ILE A 170 -16.03 0.06 6.99
C ILE A 170 -16.30 0.75 5.66
N PHE A 171 -17.49 0.57 5.12
CA PHE A 171 -17.97 1.28 3.94
C PHE A 171 -19.48 1.48 3.98
N ASP A 172 -19.96 2.50 3.27
CA ASP A 172 -21.39 2.73 3.03
C ASP A 172 -21.79 2.05 1.72
N TYR A 173 -22.87 1.30 1.75
CA TYR A 173 -23.51 0.77 0.56
C TYR A 173 -25.01 1.06 0.61
N LYS A 174 -25.45 1.96 -0.26
CA LYS A 174 -26.87 2.39 -0.35
C LYS A 174 -27.44 2.90 0.97
N GLY A 175 -26.62 3.64 1.74
CA GLY A 175 -27.02 4.25 3.02
C GLY A 175 -26.96 3.31 4.22
N GLN A 176 -26.39 2.12 4.08
CA GLN A 176 -26.17 1.15 5.15
C GLN A 176 -24.68 0.94 5.35
N PHE A 177 -24.21 0.97 6.58
CA PHE A 177 -22.83 0.64 6.92
C PHE A 177 -22.61 -0.86 6.98
N TYR A 178 -21.60 -1.30 6.27
CA TYR A 178 -21.06 -2.66 6.28
C TYR A 178 -19.59 -2.62 6.67
N ALA A 179 -19.08 -3.76 7.10
CA ALA A 179 -17.65 -3.98 7.29
C ALA A 179 -17.26 -5.34 6.75
N ILE A 180 -16.09 -5.41 6.12
CA ILE A 180 -15.43 -6.66 5.78
C ILE A 180 -14.18 -6.83 6.62
N VAL A 181 -13.91 -8.07 7.02
CA VAL A 181 -12.76 -8.43 7.87
C VAL A 181 -12.07 -9.64 7.26
N GLY A 182 -10.74 -9.56 7.12
CA GLY A 182 -9.93 -10.68 6.67
C GLY A 182 -9.85 -11.77 7.72
N ALA A 183 -9.89 -13.02 7.31
CA ALA A 183 -9.94 -14.17 8.20
C ALA A 183 -9.21 -15.39 7.63
N GLN A 184 -8.88 -16.32 8.51
CA GLN A 184 -8.40 -17.65 8.20
C GLN A 184 -9.25 -18.68 8.95
N ASN A 185 -9.72 -19.72 8.24
CA ASN A 185 -10.45 -20.82 8.87
C ASN A 185 -9.49 -21.84 9.52
N HIS A 186 -10.05 -22.84 10.21
CA HIS A 186 -9.25 -23.86 10.89
C HIS A 186 -8.51 -24.81 9.94
N ASP A 187 -8.88 -24.85 8.66
CA ASP A 187 -8.17 -25.58 7.61
C ASP A 187 -7.03 -24.77 7.00
N LYS A 188 -6.70 -23.60 7.58
CA LYS A 188 -5.65 -22.68 7.10
C LYS A 188 -5.96 -22.06 5.73
N GLN A 189 -7.23 -21.80 5.46
CA GLN A 189 -7.67 -21.13 4.24
C GLN A 189 -8.18 -19.73 4.57
N GLY A 190 -7.72 -18.75 3.79
CA GLY A 190 -8.14 -17.36 3.90
C GLY A 190 -9.57 -17.16 3.36
N TYR A 191 -10.34 -16.34 4.04
CA TYR A 191 -11.68 -15.94 3.64
C TYR A 191 -12.00 -14.55 4.17
N ILE A 192 -13.17 -14.02 3.83
CA ILE A 192 -13.63 -12.68 4.24
C ILE A 192 -14.98 -12.80 4.94
N LYS A 193 -15.10 -12.18 6.10
CA LYS A 193 -16.38 -12.02 6.80
C LYS A 193 -17.03 -10.69 6.48
N LEU A 194 -18.35 -10.71 6.29
CA LEU A 194 -19.17 -9.52 6.13
C LEU A 194 -20.01 -9.27 7.39
N TYR A 195 -19.96 -8.03 7.85
CA TYR A 195 -20.76 -7.53 8.97
C TYR A 195 -21.62 -6.35 8.54
N LYS A 196 -22.71 -6.15 9.26
CA LYS A 196 -23.65 -5.04 9.05
C LYS A 196 -23.84 -4.29 10.37
N ALA A 197 -23.83 -2.97 10.32
CA ALA A 197 -24.20 -2.14 11.47
C ALA A 197 -25.71 -2.21 11.71
N VAL A 198 -26.12 -2.64 12.90
CA VAL A 198 -27.53 -2.72 13.30
C VAL A 198 -28.08 -1.29 13.46
N ASP A 199 -29.20 -1.00 12.82
CA ASP A 199 -29.80 0.34 12.79
C ASP A 199 -28.81 1.45 12.36
N ASN A 200 -27.83 1.08 11.55
CA ASN A 200 -26.72 1.95 11.12
C ASN A 200 -25.87 2.50 12.26
N ASP A 201 -25.90 1.84 13.41
CA ASP A 201 -25.07 2.16 14.59
C ASP A 201 -23.73 1.43 14.50
N VAL A 202 -22.64 2.19 14.32
CA VAL A 202 -21.29 1.64 14.20
C VAL A 202 -20.71 1.08 15.48
N GLU A 203 -21.40 1.22 16.59
CA GLU A 203 -21.08 0.55 17.86
C GLU A 203 -21.76 -0.81 17.99
N ASN A 204 -22.59 -1.21 17.03
CA ASN A 204 -23.39 -2.43 17.10
C ASN A 204 -23.40 -3.20 15.79
N TRP A 205 -22.62 -4.27 15.72
CA TRP A 205 -22.39 -5.06 14.50
C TRP A 205 -22.99 -6.46 14.62
N VAL A 206 -23.55 -6.94 13.51
CA VAL A 206 -24.02 -8.32 13.35
C VAL A 206 -23.37 -8.97 12.15
N GLU A 207 -22.99 -10.24 12.29
CA GLU A 207 -22.45 -11.02 11.17
C GLU A 207 -23.56 -11.27 10.14
N VAL A 208 -23.28 -10.97 8.87
CA VAL A 208 -24.11 -11.34 7.73
C VAL A 208 -23.73 -12.74 7.24
N GLY A 209 -22.44 -13.02 7.18
CA GLY A 209 -21.90 -14.31 6.76
C GLY A 209 -20.49 -14.19 6.15
N ASN A 210 -20.04 -15.27 5.56
CA ASN A 210 -18.83 -15.28 4.77
C ASN A 210 -19.11 -14.66 3.40
N LEU A 211 -18.30 -13.68 3.01
CA LEU A 211 -18.45 -13.03 1.71
C LEU A 211 -17.97 -13.97 0.59
N ASP A 212 -18.88 -14.35 -0.29
CA ASP A 212 -18.53 -15.05 -1.52
C ASP A 212 -17.95 -14.05 -2.54
N PHE A 213 -16.67 -14.13 -2.79
CA PHE A 213 -15.97 -13.32 -3.80
C PHE A 213 -15.30 -14.20 -4.88
N GLY A 214 -15.61 -15.49 -4.91
CA GLY A 214 -14.94 -16.45 -5.81
C GLY A 214 -13.47 -16.62 -5.47
N GLY A 215 -13.17 -16.80 -4.19
CA GLY A 215 -11.83 -17.16 -3.71
C GLY A 215 -11.40 -18.52 -4.24
N THR A 216 -10.08 -18.73 -4.39
CA THR A 216 -9.53 -19.97 -4.98
C THR A 216 -9.48 -21.12 -3.98
N GLY A 217 -9.49 -20.81 -2.68
CA GLY A 217 -9.31 -21.77 -1.59
C GLY A 217 -7.85 -22.10 -1.29
N SER A 218 -6.90 -21.55 -2.07
CA SER A 218 -5.47 -21.73 -1.83
C SER A 218 -4.85 -20.63 -0.97
N GLU A 219 -5.57 -19.52 -0.74
CA GLU A 219 -5.13 -18.42 0.10
C GLU A 219 -4.92 -18.90 1.53
N TYR A 220 -3.74 -18.66 2.11
CA TYR A 220 -3.48 -18.96 3.51
C TYR A 220 -4.20 -17.97 4.45
N MET A 221 -4.18 -16.70 4.10
CA MET A 221 -4.85 -15.62 4.82
C MET A 221 -5.22 -14.51 3.84
N ILE A 222 -6.41 -13.94 3.98
CA ILE A 222 -6.78 -12.72 3.27
C ILE A 222 -6.46 -11.53 4.17
N GLU A 223 -5.43 -10.77 3.80
CA GLU A 223 -5.06 -9.53 4.49
C GLU A 223 -5.62 -8.30 3.78
N CYS A 224 -5.94 -7.29 4.55
CA CYS A 224 -6.35 -5.96 4.08
C CYS A 224 -7.44 -5.98 2.98
N PRO A 225 -8.54 -6.71 3.13
CA PRO A 225 -9.61 -6.64 2.14
C PRO A 225 -10.27 -5.25 2.20
N ASN A 226 -10.43 -4.63 1.03
CA ASN A 226 -11.11 -3.36 0.87
C ASN A 226 -12.10 -3.46 -0.29
N LEU A 227 -13.34 -3.09 -0.06
CA LEU A 227 -14.36 -2.99 -1.08
C LEU A 227 -14.58 -1.51 -1.41
N VAL A 228 -14.35 -1.15 -2.66
CA VAL A 228 -14.61 0.19 -3.18
C VAL A 228 -15.52 0.09 -4.42
N PHE A 229 -16.18 1.19 -4.75
CA PHE A 229 -17.07 1.25 -5.89
C PHE A 229 -16.47 2.19 -6.93
N VAL A 230 -16.19 1.64 -8.11
CA VAL A 230 -15.54 2.34 -9.22
C VAL A 230 -16.48 2.32 -10.41
N ASP A 231 -16.88 3.50 -10.86
CA ASP A 231 -17.85 3.64 -11.97
C ASP A 231 -19.10 2.78 -11.78
N GLY A 232 -19.59 2.70 -10.53
CA GLY A 232 -20.76 1.92 -10.12
C GLY A 232 -20.54 0.43 -9.94
N LYS A 233 -19.31 -0.08 -10.12
CA LYS A 233 -18.97 -1.49 -9.96
C LYS A 233 -18.20 -1.75 -8.67
N PRO A 234 -18.50 -2.83 -7.94
CA PRO A 234 -17.70 -3.26 -6.81
C PRO A 234 -16.30 -3.70 -7.26
N VAL A 235 -15.28 -3.21 -6.61
CA VAL A 235 -13.89 -3.64 -6.80
C VAL A 235 -13.35 -4.08 -5.44
N LEU A 236 -12.97 -5.35 -5.34
CA LEU A 236 -12.34 -5.89 -4.15
C LEU A 236 -10.83 -5.83 -4.32
N LEU A 237 -10.18 -5.11 -3.41
CA LEU A 237 -8.71 -5.03 -3.26
C LEU A 237 -8.35 -5.92 -2.09
N TYR A 238 -7.38 -6.81 -2.25
CA TYR A 238 -6.96 -7.69 -1.16
C TYR A 238 -5.57 -8.28 -1.39
N SER A 239 -4.94 -8.66 -0.28
CA SER A 239 -3.60 -9.26 -0.26
C SER A 239 -3.72 -10.73 0.19
N PRO A 240 -3.87 -11.69 -0.75
CA PRO A 240 -4.04 -13.11 -0.44
C PRO A 240 -2.71 -13.76 -0.13
N GLN A 241 -2.30 -13.69 1.13
CA GLN A 241 -1.06 -14.31 1.61
C GLN A 241 -1.06 -15.81 1.32
N GLY A 242 0.01 -16.31 0.70
CA GLY A 242 0.17 -17.73 0.42
C GLY A 242 -0.65 -18.26 -0.76
N LEU A 243 -1.21 -17.38 -1.61
CA LEU A 243 -1.90 -17.79 -2.82
C LEU A 243 -1.02 -18.68 -3.69
N ASP A 244 -1.59 -19.78 -4.22
CA ASP A 244 -0.87 -20.67 -5.13
C ASP A 244 -0.52 -19.92 -6.44
N LYS A 245 0.72 -20.03 -6.87
CA LYS A 245 1.21 -19.43 -8.12
C LYS A 245 0.56 -20.04 -9.39
N ALA A 246 -0.11 -21.17 -9.26
CA ALA A 246 -0.94 -21.71 -10.34
C ALA A 246 -2.22 -20.88 -10.58
N GLU A 247 -2.68 -20.15 -9.56
CA GLU A 247 -3.88 -19.30 -9.63
C GLU A 247 -3.59 -17.92 -10.19
N LEU A 248 -2.40 -17.41 -9.92
CA LEU A 248 -1.93 -16.10 -10.38
C LEU A 248 -0.41 -16.10 -10.50
N ASP A 249 0.10 -15.65 -11.63
CA ASP A 249 1.54 -15.42 -11.80
C ASP A 249 1.95 -14.13 -11.07
N TYR A 250 2.75 -14.26 -10.02
CA TYR A 250 3.34 -13.14 -9.28
C TYR A 250 4.76 -13.46 -8.82
N GLY A 251 5.64 -12.43 -8.85
CA GLY A 251 7.06 -12.60 -8.52
C GLY A 251 7.41 -12.37 -7.06
N ASN A 252 6.58 -11.66 -6.30
CA ASN A 252 6.85 -11.28 -4.92
C ASN A 252 6.57 -12.44 -3.93
N ILE A 253 6.99 -12.28 -2.68
CA ILE A 253 6.68 -13.27 -1.63
C ILE A 253 5.17 -13.45 -1.46
N TYR A 254 4.41 -12.34 -1.49
CA TYR A 254 2.96 -12.31 -1.41
C TYR A 254 2.40 -11.37 -2.49
N PRO A 255 1.27 -11.73 -3.12
CA PRO A 255 0.66 -10.89 -4.14
C PRO A 255 -0.20 -9.78 -3.53
N ASN A 256 -0.41 -8.73 -4.30
CA ASN A 256 -1.38 -7.67 -4.04
C ASN A 256 -2.34 -7.61 -5.23
N THR A 257 -3.64 -7.81 -4.99
CA THR A 257 -4.57 -8.21 -6.04
C THR A 257 -5.87 -7.41 -6.02
N TYR A 258 -6.64 -7.55 -7.11
CA TYR A 258 -8.00 -7.08 -7.20
C TYR A 258 -8.88 -7.98 -8.05
N LYS A 259 -10.20 -7.81 -7.88
CA LYS A 259 -11.24 -8.35 -8.77
C LYS A 259 -12.32 -7.28 -8.97
N ILE A 260 -12.87 -7.23 -10.17
CA ILE A 260 -14.01 -6.36 -10.52
C ILE A 260 -15.28 -7.22 -10.57
N PHE A 261 -16.37 -6.75 -10.00
CA PHE A 261 -17.65 -7.44 -9.96
C PHE A 261 -18.75 -6.61 -10.62
N GLN A 262 -19.85 -7.27 -10.99
CA GLN A 262 -21.00 -6.58 -11.57
C GLN A 262 -21.97 -6.06 -10.51
N ASP A 263 -22.08 -6.75 -9.36
CA ASP A 263 -22.99 -6.38 -8.28
C ASP A 263 -22.52 -6.88 -6.92
N PHE A 264 -23.12 -6.34 -5.87
CA PHE A 264 -22.96 -6.76 -4.48
C PHE A 264 -24.33 -7.18 -3.91
N ASP A 265 -24.51 -8.47 -3.68
CA ASP A 265 -25.70 -9.02 -3.04
C ASP A 265 -25.48 -9.04 -1.51
N THR A 266 -26.22 -8.19 -0.81
CA THR A 266 -26.10 -8.05 0.65
C THR A 266 -26.92 -9.09 1.42
N GLU A 267 -27.88 -9.75 0.78
CA GLU A 267 -28.69 -10.80 1.42
C GLU A 267 -28.00 -12.15 1.37
N LYS A 268 -27.31 -12.45 0.28
CA LYS A 268 -26.55 -13.69 0.06
C LYS A 268 -25.04 -13.48 0.21
N PRO A 269 -24.56 -12.62 1.07
CA PRO A 269 -23.24 -12.01 1.14
C PRO A 269 -22.29 -12.43 -0.02
N ALA A 270 -22.56 -11.90 -1.21
CA ALA A 270 -21.82 -12.29 -2.42
C ALA A 270 -21.47 -11.08 -3.30
N LEU A 271 -20.26 -11.10 -3.84
CA LEU A 271 -19.85 -10.27 -4.96
C LEU A 271 -20.10 -11.07 -6.24
N VAL A 272 -20.90 -10.50 -7.15
CA VAL A 272 -21.52 -11.25 -8.28
C VAL A 272 -20.76 -11.00 -9.57
N ASP A 273 -20.59 -12.05 -10.37
CA ASP A 273 -19.98 -12.02 -11.70
C ASP A 273 -18.62 -11.31 -11.72
N GLY A 274 -17.68 -11.87 -10.94
CA GLY A 274 -16.33 -11.33 -10.80
C GLY A 274 -15.38 -11.71 -11.95
N THR A 275 -14.44 -10.81 -12.22
CA THR A 275 -13.25 -11.14 -13.04
C THR A 275 -12.44 -12.26 -12.39
N PRO A 276 -11.52 -12.91 -13.12
CA PRO A 276 -10.43 -13.63 -12.47
C PRO A 276 -9.64 -12.72 -11.53
N ILE A 277 -8.85 -13.29 -10.63
CA ILE A 277 -7.92 -12.55 -9.79
C ILE A 277 -6.81 -11.92 -10.66
N ILE A 278 -6.48 -10.65 -10.39
CA ILE A 278 -5.54 -9.86 -11.18
C ILE A 278 -4.53 -9.18 -10.22
N ASN A 279 -3.25 -9.13 -10.61
CA ASN A 279 -2.27 -8.32 -9.90
C ASN A 279 -2.64 -6.83 -9.95
N LEU A 280 -2.65 -6.19 -8.79
CA LEU A 280 -2.84 -4.74 -8.71
C LEU A 280 -1.56 -4.00 -9.11
N ASP A 281 -0.40 -4.58 -8.84
CA ASP A 281 0.91 -4.01 -9.12
C ASP A 281 1.85 -5.11 -9.63
N TYR A 282 2.70 -4.77 -10.58
CA TYR A 282 3.65 -5.69 -11.22
C TYR A 282 5.09 -5.44 -10.81
N GLY A 283 5.34 -4.51 -9.88
CA GLY A 283 6.66 -4.18 -9.36
C GLY A 283 7.15 -5.12 -8.27
N PHE A 284 8.19 -4.69 -7.58
CA PHE A 284 8.84 -5.47 -6.52
C PHE A 284 8.21 -5.27 -5.14
N GLU A 285 7.49 -4.19 -4.96
CA GLU A 285 6.77 -3.83 -3.74
C GLU A 285 5.29 -3.55 -4.09
N ALA A 286 4.56 -3.06 -3.18
CA ALA A 286 3.14 -2.78 -3.05
C ALA A 286 2.38 -3.92 -2.40
N TYR A 287 1.89 -3.62 -1.20
CA TYR A 287 1.13 -4.54 -0.37
C TYR A 287 0.12 -3.78 0.49
N ALA A 288 -0.83 -4.48 1.07
CA ALA A 288 -1.77 -3.93 2.05
C ALA A 288 -2.53 -2.69 1.54
N THR A 289 -2.90 -2.66 0.28
CA THR A 289 -3.59 -1.51 -0.32
C THR A 289 -4.88 -1.19 0.41
N GLN A 290 -5.04 0.07 0.81
CA GLN A 290 -6.29 0.59 1.34
C GLN A 290 -6.94 1.55 0.35
N GLY A 291 -8.27 1.42 0.23
CA GLY A 291 -9.07 2.27 -0.63
C GLY A 291 -10.36 2.71 0.06
N PHE A 292 -10.90 3.82 -0.38
CA PHE A 292 -12.21 4.30 0.04
C PHE A 292 -12.88 5.13 -1.05
N ASN A 293 -14.19 5.31 -0.94
CA ASN A 293 -14.92 6.22 -1.80
C ASN A 293 -15.06 7.57 -1.11
N THR A 294 -14.63 8.63 -1.81
CA THR A 294 -14.76 10.01 -1.35
C THR A 294 -16.23 10.46 -1.37
N PRO A 295 -16.59 11.53 -0.65
CA PRO A 295 -17.96 12.07 -0.70
C PRO A 295 -18.43 12.47 -2.10
N ASP A 296 -17.52 12.84 -3.01
CA ASP A 296 -17.81 13.14 -4.41
C ASP A 296 -17.80 11.90 -5.34
N GLY A 297 -17.64 10.71 -4.77
CA GLY A 297 -17.78 9.42 -5.49
C GLY A 297 -16.51 8.91 -6.14
N ARG A 298 -15.36 9.57 -6.00
CA ARG A 298 -14.07 9.03 -6.46
C ARG A 298 -13.66 7.82 -5.62
N ALA A 299 -12.99 6.88 -6.23
CA ALA A 299 -12.34 5.77 -5.54
C ALA A 299 -10.83 6.03 -5.48
N LEU A 300 -10.30 6.21 -4.28
CA LEU A 300 -8.89 6.49 -4.03
C LEU A 300 -8.23 5.31 -3.34
N ILE A 301 -6.97 5.04 -3.70
CA ILE A 301 -6.15 4.00 -3.07
C ILE A 301 -4.76 4.51 -2.72
N VAL A 302 -4.18 3.88 -1.72
CA VAL A 302 -2.78 4.01 -1.33
C VAL A 302 -2.26 2.65 -0.88
N SER A 303 -0.98 2.35 -1.15
CA SER A 303 -0.36 1.07 -0.82
C SER A 303 0.85 1.26 0.06
N TRP A 304 1.20 0.26 0.84
CA TRP A 304 2.50 0.15 1.46
C TRP A 304 3.53 -0.21 0.39
N ILE A 305 4.57 0.61 0.26
CA ILE A 305 5.77 0.28 -0.52
C ILE A 305 6.68 -0.54 0.38
N GLY A 306 6.45 -1.81 0.40
CA GLY A 306 7.11 -2.82 1.22
C GLY A 306 6.40 -4.16 1.10
N LEU A 307 6.95 -5.17 1.75
CA LEU A 307 6.37 -6.51 1.81
C LEU A 307 6.59 -7.11 3.19
N PRO A 308 5.67 -7.93 3.70
CA PRO A 308 5.92 -8.74 4.88
C PRO A 308 7.10 -9.69 4.66
N ASP A 309 7.84 -9.98 5.73
CA ASP A 309 8.90 -10.98 5.76
C ASP A 309 10.06 -10.72 4.77
N VAL A 310 10.32 -9.47 4.44
CA VAL A 310 11.43 -9.02 3.59
C VAL A 310 12.32 -8.07 4.39
N ASP A 311 13.62 -8.33 4.38
CA ASP A 311 14.64 -7.42 4.89
C ASP A 311 15.06 -6.44 3.78
N TYR A 312 15.22 -5.17 4.15
CA TYR A 312 15.59 -4.10 3.22
C TYR A 312 16.94 -3.47 3.57
N PRO A 313 17.68 -2.92 2.59
CA PRO A 313 18.93 -2.19 2.86
C PRO A 313 18.81 -1.04 3.85
N THR A 314 17.61 -0.46 4.02
CA THR A 314 17.33 0.58 5.02
C THR A 314 17.27 0.08 6.45
N ASP A 315 17.21 -1.23 6.67
CA ASP A 315 17.14 -1.83 8.02
C ASP A 315 18.35 -1.48 8.87
N LYS A 316 19.54 -1.37 8.24
CA LYS A 316 20.77 -0.95 8.91
C LYS A 316 20.74 0.50 9.39
N TYR A 317 19.79 1.28 8.90
CA TYR A 317 19.53 2.67 9.30
C TYR A 317 18.32 2.81 10.21
N ASP A 318 17.77 1.71 10.75
CA ASP A 318 16.64 1.68 11.65
C ASP A 318 15.34 2.23 11.07
N TYR A 319 15.11 2.11 9.76
CA TYR A 319 13.81 2.41 9.17
C TYR A 319 13.51 1.52 7.96
N GLN A 320 12.23 1.38 7.64
CA GLN A 320 11.74 0.59 6.52
C GLN A 320 10.34 1.04 6.11
N GLY A 321 10.04 0.94 4.82
CA GLY A 321 8.71 1.17 4.27
C GLY A 321 8.44 2.61 3.87
N ALA A 322 7.47 2.78 2.99
CA ALA A 322 6.94 4.06 2.54
C ALA A 322 5.48 3.90 2.09
N MET A 323 4.75 5.00 1.94
CA MET A 323 3.46 5.01 1.26
C MET A 323 3.63 5.33 -0.22
N SER A 324 2.85 4.66 -1.07
CA SER A 324 2.76 5.00 -2.49
C SER A 324 2.13 6.38 -2.69
N LEU A 325 2.26 6.92 -3.89
CA LEU A 325 1.41 8.02 -4.32
C LEU A 325 -0.06 7.62 -4.18
N VAL A 326 -0.93 8.60 -3.89
CA VAL A 326 -2.38 8.37 -3.91
C VAL A 326 -2.82 8.26 -5.36
N LYS A 327 -3.60 7.22 -5.65
CA LYS A 327 -4.10 6.91 -6.99
C LYS A 327 -5.62 6.94 -7.00
N GLU A 328 -6.17 7.43 -8.08
CA GLU A 328 -7.59 7.35 -8.39
C GLU A 328 -7.84 6.16 -9.31
N LEU A 329 -8.90 5.41 -9.01
CA LEU A 329 -9.33 4.27 -9.79
C LEU A 329 -10.38 4.66 -10.82
N SER A 330 -10.29 4.08 -12.01
CA SER A 330 -11.32 4.13 -13.03
C SER A 330 -11.43 2.79 -13.75
N ILE A 331 -12.56 2.54 -14.39
CA ILE A 331 -12.76 1.35 -15.21
C ILE A 331 -12.99 1.80 -16.65
N LYS A 332 -12.20 1.26 -17.56
CA LYS A 332 -12.33 1.49 -18.99
C LYS A 332 -12.21 0.17 -19.73
N ASP A 333 -13.19 -0.12 -20.58
CA ASP A 333 -13.25 -1.37 -21.38
C ASP A 333 -13.07 -2.64 -20.50
N GLY A 334 -13.66 -2.63 -19.30
CA GLY A 334 -13.59 -3.74 -18.34
C GLY A 334 -12.25 -3.90 -17.60
N LYS A 335 -11.29 -3.01 -17.84
CA LYS A 335 -9.98 -2.99 -17.16
C LYS A 335 -9.96 -1.91 -16.08
N LEU A 336 -9.30 -2.19 -14.95
CA LEU A 336 -9.04 -1.21 -13.91
C LEU A 336 -7.80 -0.37 -14.29
N TYR A 337 -7.95 0.95 -14.18
CA TYR A 337 -6.86 1.91 -14.28
C TYR A 337 -6.62 2.53 -12.91
N GLN A 338 -5.38 2.71 -12.54
CA GLN A 338 -4.95 3.37 -11.31
C GLN A 338 -3.86 4.38 -11.65
N TYR A 339 -4.15 5.65 -11.42
CA TYR A 339 -3.25 6.73 -11.82
C TYR A 339 -3.14 7.76 -10.68
N PRO A 340 -1.96 8.37 -10.46
CA PRO A 340 -1.83 9.43 -9.46
C PRO A 340 -2.87 10.52 -9.65
N VAL A 341 -3.37 11.07 -8.56
CA VAL A 341 -4.31 12.18 -8.59
C VAL A 341 -3.74 13.36 -9.39
N GLU A 342 -4.58 14.10 -10.09
CA GLU A 342 -4.15 15.19 -10.97
C GLU A 342 -3.26 16.22 -10.28
N ALA A 343 -3.52 16.49 -9.00
CA ALA A 343 -2.73 17.41 -8.19
C ALA A 343 -1.23 17.07 -8.11
N ILE A 344 -0.82 15.84 -8.46
CA ILE A 344 0.60 15.44 -8.49
C ILE A 344 1.42 16.35 -9.42
N THR A 345 0.80 16.90 -10.45
CA THR A 345 1.47 17.83 -11.40
C THR A 345 1.92 19.12 -10.73
N SER A 346 1.40 19.47 -9.57
CA SER A 346 1.85 20.62 -8.76
C SER A 346 3.30 20.50 -8.29
N LEU A 347 3.84 19.28 -8.24
CA LEU A 347 5.25 19.04 -7.93
C LEU A 347 6.20 19.43 -9.05
N ARG A 348 5.72 19.59 -10.29
CA ARG A 348 6.56 19.93 -11.45
C ARG A 348 7.11 21.35 -11.32
N ALA A 349 8.45 21.47 -11.21
CA ALA A 349 9.15 22.75 -11.13
C ALA A 349 9.63 23.26 -12.48
N SER A 350 10.03 22.34 -13.36
CA SER A 350 10.48 22.63 -14.73
C SER A 350 9.99 21.56 -15.69
N GLN A 351 10.01 21.85 -16.97
CA GLN A 351 9.74 20.89 -18.02
C GLN A 351 10.77 21.08 -19.14
N GLU A 352 11.32 20.00 -19.63
CA GLU A 352 12.16 19.97 -20.81
C GLU A 352 11.85 18.72 -21.65
N ASP A 353 12.22 18.74 -22.91
CA ASP A 353 12.14 17.54 -23.75
C ASP A 353 13.05 16.46 -23.19
N PHE A 354 12.56 15.22 -23.24
CA PHE A 354 13.32 14.08 -22.72
C PHE A 354 14.67 13.94 -23.45
N SER A 355 15.71 13.80 -22.69
CA SER A 355 17.05 13.44 -23.14
C SER A 355 17.77 12.62 -22.07
N GLU A 356 18.80 11.86 -22.46
CA GLU A 356 19.69 11.21 -21.52
C GLU A 356 20.29 12.23 -20.54
N LYS A 357 20.50 11.80 -19.30
CA LYS A 357 21.09 12.58 -18.22
C LYS A 357 22.32 11.85 -17.67
N THR A 358 23.44 12.52 -17.60
CA THR A 358 24.63 11.97 -16.93
C THR A 358 24.46 11.94 -15.42
N ALA A 359 23.70 12.86 -14.88
CA ALA A 359 23.33 12.93 -13.47
C ALA A 359 21.98 13.66 -13.28
N THR A 360 21.23 13.24 -12.29
CA THR A 360 20.02 13.89 -11.81
C THR A 360 20.07 14.00 -10.28
N THR A 361 19.07 14.59 -9.67
CA THR A 361 18.87 14.58 -8.20
C THR A 361 18.25 13.27 -7.71
N ASN A 362 17.94 12.32 -8.61
CA ASN A 362 17.08 11.16 -8.32
C ASN A 362 15.69 11.54 -7.78
N THR A 363 15.22 12.75 -8.09
CA THR A 363 13.89 13.25 -7.73
C THR A 363 13.30 13.95 -8.94
N TYR A 364 12.57 13.19 -9.76
CA TYR A 364 12.05 13.68 -11.04
C TYR A 364 10.83 12.87 -11.52
N GLU A 365 10.13 13.41 -12.50
CA GLU A 365 9.11 12.72 -13.26
C GLU A 365 9.52 12.63 -14.75
N LEU A 366 9.22 11.50 -15.37
CA LEU A 366 9.28 11.31 -16.82
C LEU A 366 7.88 11.05 -17.36
N GLU A 367 7.57 11.68 -18.47
CA GLU A 367 6.40 11.39 -19.29
C GLU A 367 6.91 10.94 -20.65
N LEU A 368 6.80 9.62 -20.92
CA LEU A 368 7.45 8.98 -22.07
C LEU A 368 6.45 8.39 -23.05
N ASN A 369 6.82 8.43 -24.34
CA ASN A 369 6.08 7.84 -25.44
C ASN A 369 6.95 6.81 -26.16
N PHE A 370 6.43 5.61 -26.33
CA PHE A 370 7.03 4.50 -27.04
C PHE A 370 6.21 4.23 -28.32
N GLU A 371 6.88 4.24 -29.47
CA GLU A 371 6.23 3.97 -30.75
C GLU A 371 5.76 2.51 -30.85
N ALA A 372 4.74 2.27 -31.68
CA ALA A 372 4.27 0.92 -31.97
C ALA A 372 5.35 0.10 -32.71
N ASN A 373 5.36 -1.22 -32.49
CA ASN A 373 6.27 -2.16 -33.15
C ASN A 373 7.76 -1.82 -32.96
N THR A 374 8.13 -1.38 -31.76
CA THR A 374 9.52 -1.06 -31.39
C THR A 374 9.92 -1.77 -30.09
N GLN A 375 11.21 -1.86 -29.87
CA GLN A 375 11.79 -2.26 -28.60
C GLN A 375 12.72 -1.16 -28.11
N THR A 376 12.53 -0.72 -26.87
CA THR A 376 13.32 0.32 -26.22
C THR A 376 13.80 -0.16 -24.86
N GLU A 377 15.05 0.11 -24.54
CA GLU A 377 15.61 -0.10 -23.20
C GLU A 377 16.08 1.23 -22.61
N LEU A 378 15.53 1.56 -21.45
CA LEU A 378 15.84 2.75 -20.65
C LEU A 378 16.43 2.28 -19.32
N VAL A 379 17.50 2.93 -18.87
CA VAL A 379 18.12 2.68 -17.55
C VAL A 379 17.99 3.92 -16.70
N LEU A 380 17.27 3.78 -15.59
CA LEU A 380 17.15 4.77 -14.51
C LEU A 380 18.23 4.51 -13.47
N PHE A 381 18.62 5.53 -12.72
CA PHE A 381 19.76 5.43 -11.78
C PHE A 381 21.02 4.90 -12.48
N ALA A 382 21.26 5.36 -13.70
CA ALA A 382 22.39 4.89 -14.48
C ALA A 382 23.72 5.46 -13.96
N ASP A 383 24.72 4.59 -13.79
CA ASP A 383 26.10 5.02 -13.64
C ASP A 383 26.78 5.26 -15.01
N GLN A 384 28.06 5.57 -15.00
CA GLN A 384 28.82 5.82 -16.24
C GLN A 384 28.91 4.59 -17.15
N GLU A 385 28.84 3.38 -16.57
CA GLU A 385 28.89 2.10 -17.30
C GLU A 385 27.50 1.66 -17.80
N GLY A 386 26.42 2.34 -17.35
CA GLY A 386 25.05 2.01 -17.70
C GLY A 386 24.41 0.97 -16.79
N ASN A 387 24.99 0.73 -15.58
CA ASN A 387 24.32 -0.09 -14.58
C ASN A 387 23.28 0.76 -13.84
N GLY A 388 22.13 0.17 -13.59
CA GLY A 388 21.00 0.82 -12.94
C GLY A 388 19.74 -0.04 -13.02
N LEU A 389 18.61 0.59 -12.90
CA LEU A 389 17.28 -0.04 -13.05
C LEU A 389 16.90 -0.03 -14.54
N SER A 390 16.93 -1.20 -15.17
CA SER A 390 16.61 -1.35 -16.59
C SER A 390 15.10 -1.53 -16.79
N LEU A 391 14.53 -0.74 -17.69
CA LEU A 391 13.16 -0.85 -18.18
C LEU A 391 13.17 -1.15 -19.66
N THR A 392 12.76 -2.35 -20.04
CA THR A 392 12.59 -2.77 -21.43
C THR A 392 11.11 -2.70 -21.80
N VAL A 393 10.79 -1.93 -22.84
CA VAL A 393 9.44 -1.81 -23.39
C VAL A 393 9.44 -2.33 -24.82
N ASP A 394 8.84 -3.50 -25.02
CA ASP A 394 8.68 -4.14 -26.32
C ASP A 394 7.22 -4.02 -26.76
N THR A 395 6.93 -2.98 -27.52
CA THR A 395 5.58 -2.71 -28.05
C THR A 395 5.20 -3.63 -29.20
N GLU A 396 6.18 -4.27 -29.89
CA GLU A 396 5.90 -5.24 -30.93
C GLU A 396 5.24 -6.51 -30.34
N ASN A 397 5.79 -7.00 -29.26
CA ASN A 397 5.30 -8.24 -28.59
C ASN A 397 4.40 -7.93 -27.38
N GLY A 398 4.23 -6.68 -27.02
CA GLY A 398 3.43 -6.28 -25.86
C GLY A 398 4.03 -6.71 -24.54
N LYS A 399 5.35 -6.62 -24.38
CA LYS A 399 6.06 -7.05 -23.18
C LYS A 399 6.81 -5.89 -22.50
N VAL A 400 6.69 -5.80 -21.20
CA VAL A 400 7.45 -4.85 -20.37
C VAL A 400 8.23 -5.64 -19.32
N ILE A 401 9.53 -5.34 -19.19
CA ILE A 401 10.41 -5.97 -18.19
C ILE A 401 11.10 -4.87 -17.40
N LEU A 402 11.01 -4.96 -16.08
CA LEU A 402 11.76 -4.14 -15.13
C LEU A 402 12.81 -5.02 -14.44
N ASP A 403 14.09 -4.70 -14.61
CA ASP A 403 15.21 -5.45 -14.05
C ASP A 403 16.07 -4.58 -13.14
N ARG A 404 16.15 -4.96 -11.85
CA ARG A 404 16.96 -4.28 -10.85
C ARG A 404 18.28 -4.96 -10.54
N SER A 405 18.67 -5.99 -11.28
CA SER A 405 19.86 -6.80 -10.99
C SER A 405 21.17 -6.00 -10.92
N LYS A 406 21.21 -4.82 -11.58
CA LYS A 406 22.33 -3.89 -11.57
C LYS A 406 22.04 -2.56 -10.85
N ALA A 407 20.94 -2.48 -10.11
CA ALA A 407 20.47 -1.27 -9.48
C ALA A 407 20.83 -1.25 -7.98
N GLY A 408 21.99 -0.73 -7.67
CA GLY A 408 22.44 -0.49 -6.30
C GLY A 408 22.56 -1.72 -5.42
N GLU A 409 22.24 -1.54 -4.13
CA GLU A 409 22.29 -2.61 -3.14
C GLU A 409 21.11 -3.56 -3.32
N GLN A 410 21.39 -4.86 -3.48
CA GLN A 410 20.39 -5.90 -3.74
C GLN A 410 19.73 -6.39 -2.46
N TYR A 411 18.49 -6.84 -2.59
CA TYR A 411 17.70 -7.41 -1.49
C TYR A 411 16.65 -8.37 -2.06
N ALA A 412 16.12 -9.28 -1.24
CA ALA A 412 15.05 -10.22 -1.58
C ALA A 412 15.29 -10.96 -2.92
N THR A 413 16.54 -11.29 -3.23
CA THR A 413 16.95 -11.90 -4.50
C THR A 413 16.41 -13.32 -4.69
N ASP A 414 15.99 -13.97 -3.61
CA ASP A 414 15.31 -15.28 -3.65
C ASP A 414 13.98 -15.22 -4.44
N PHE A 415 13.39 -14.03 -4.57
CA PHE A 415 12.18 -13.77 -5.35
C PHE A 415 12.46 -13.23 -6.76
N GLY A 416 13.72 -13.31 -7.21
CA GLY A 416 14.16 -12.81 -8.51
C GLY A 416 14.46 -11.31 -8.52
N THR A 417 15.10 -10.88 -9.61
CA THR A 417 15.56 -9.49 -9.81
C THR A 417 14.85 -8.79 -10.98
N SER A 418 13.89 -9.46 -11.61
CA SER A 418 13.08 -8.87 -12.67
C SER A 418 11.58 -9.06 -12.42
N ARG A 419 10.79 -8.14 -12.98
CA ARG A 419 9.33 -8.16 -12.97
C ARG A 419 8.84 -7.82 -14.36
N GLU A 420 7.69 -8.37 -14.73
CA GLU A 420 7.15 -8.16 -16.07
C GLU A 420 5.62 -8.01 -16.08
N CYS A 421 5.13 -7.32 -17.09
CA CYS A 421 3.72 -7.31 -17.44
C CYS A 421 3.54 -7.35 -18.95
N THR A 422 2.29 -7.52 -19.37
CA THR A 422 1.91 -7.49 -20.79
C THR A 422 1.08 -6.24 -21.09
N LEU A 423 1.31 -5.67 -22.29
CA LEU A 423 0.49 -4.64 -22.92
C LEU A 423 -0.10 -5.20 -24.22
N ASP A 424 -0.97 -4.44 -24.86
CA ASP A 424 -1.49 -4.83 -26.18
C ASP A 424 -0.37 -4.79 -27.24
N ALA A 425 -0.06 -5.93 -27.86
CA ALA A 425 1.00 -6.07 -28.85
C ALA A 425 0.70 -5.23 -30.11
N GLY A 426 1.74 -4.67 -30.71
CA GLY A 426 1.64 -3.85 -31.90
C GLY A 426 1.08 -2.45 -31.70
N GLN A 427 0.85 -2.04 -30.46
CA GLN A 427 0.32 -0.71 -30.11
C GLN A 427 1.39 0.18 -29.48
N ALA A 428 1.31 1.48 -29.73
CA ALA A 428 2.12 2.44 -29.00
C ALA A 428 1.77 2.43 -27.50
N ALA A 429 2.74 2.76 -26.66
CA ALA A 429 2.56 2.82 -25.22
C ALA A 429 3.06 4.16 -24.66
N THR A 430 2.51 4.54 -23.52
CA THR A 430 3.02 5.67 -22.72
C THR A 430 3.43 5.19 -21.35
N ALA A 431 4.37 5.88 -20.72
CA ALA A 431 4.72 5.66 -19.32
C ALA A 431 4.91 6.99 -18.60
N ASN A 432 4.29 7.12 -17.42
CA ASN A 432 4.67 8.14 -16.45
C ASN A 432 5.50 7.47 -15.37
N ILE A 433 6.68 8.00 -15.09
CA ILE A 433 7.64 7.44 -14.13
C ILE A 433 7.93 8.49 -13.07
N PHE A 434 7.67 8.16 -11.82
CA PHE A 434 7.97 9.00 -10.65
C PHE A 434 9.13 8.39 -9.90
N VAL A 435 10.21 9.15 -9.76
CA VAL A 435 11.43 8.74 -9.04
C VAL A 435 11.61 9.65 -7.83
N ASP A 436 11.85 9.03 -6.68
CA ASP A 436 12.08 9.71 -5.41
C ASP A 436 13.19 9.01 -4.60
N ASN A 437 14.42 9.34 -4.92
CA ASN A 437 15.64 8.80 -4.32
C ASN A 437 15.76 7.27 -4.37
N SER A 438 14.91 6.56 -3.64
CA SER A 438 14.92 5.10 -3.56
C SER A 438 13.59 4.46 -3.95
N ILE A 439 12.64 5.27 -4.43
CA ILE A 439 11.30 4.84 -4.81
C ILE A 439 11.09 5.12 -6.30
N VAL A 440 10.48 4.15 -6.98
CA VAL A 440 10.07 4.28 -8.39
C VAL A 440 8.65 3.78 -8.53
N GLU A 441 7.78 4.63 -9.06
CA GLU A 441 6.43 4.22 -9.49
C GLU A 441 6.28 4.49 -10.99
N ILE A 442 5.91 3.44 -11.74
CA ILE A 442 5.78 3.49 -13.20
C ILE A 442 4.34 3.16 -13.58
N PHE A 443 3.72 4.05 -14.36
CA PHE A 443 2.34 3.94 -14.81
C PHE A 443 2.29 3.86 -16.33
N PHE A 444 2.01 2.67 -16.87
CA PHE A 444 1.83 2.47 -18.30
C PHE A 444 0.40 2.83 -18.73
N ASN A 445 0.26 3.49 -19.89
CA ASN A 445 -1.01 3.83 -20.52
C ASN A 445 -1.99 4.50 -19.55
N LYS A 446 -1.50 5.47 -18.76
CA LYS A 446 -2.28 6.19 -17.74
C LYS A 446 -2.85 5.29 -16.64
N GLY A 447 -2.10 4.23 -16.28
CA GLY A 447 -2.42 3.39 -15.14
C GLY A 447 -3.03 2.03 -15.48
N GLU A 448 -3.00 1.60 -16.74
CA GLU A 448 -3.40 0.23 -17.13
C GLU A 448 -2.54 -0.84 -16.45
N LYS A 449 -1.23 -0.59 -16.38
CA LYS A 449 -0.26 -1.42 -15.67
C LYS A 449 0.65 -0.54 -14.82
N VAL A 450 0.94 -0.99 -13.61
CA VAL A 450 1.72 -0.23 -12.63
C VAL A 450 2.83 -1.09 -12.07
N PHE A 451 4.03 -0.50 -11.93
CA PHE A 451 5.16 -1.06 -11.20
C PHE A 451 5.53 -0.13 -10.06
N THR A 452 5.50 -0.63 -8.84
CA THR A 452 6.00 0.06 -7.65
C THR A 452 7.21 -0.67 -7.13
N SER A 453 8.32 0.03 -6.92
CA SER A 453 9.59 -0.60 -6.58
C SER A 453 10.45 0.25 -5.67
N ARG A 454 11.22 -0.41 -4.80
CA ARG A 454 12.36 0.19 -4.10
C ARG A 454 13.64 -0.12 -4.87
N VAL A 455 14.48 0.88 -4.97
CA VAL A 455 15.85 0.80 -5.49
C VAL A 455 16.76 1.49 -4.51
N PHE A 456 17.92 0.92 -4.25
CA PHE A 456 18.89 1.48 -3.29
C PHE A 456 20.20 1.82 -4.03
N PRO A 457 20.19 2.92 -4.84
CA PRO A 457 21.29 3.24 -5.75
C PRO A 457 22.56 3.59 -4.98
N SER A 458 23.71 3.30 -5.61
CA SER A 458 24.98 3.84 -5.16
C SER A 458 25.06 5.35 -5.45
N ALA A 459 26.07 6.02 -4.88
CA ALA A 459 26.26 7.46 -5.08
C ALA A 459 26.49 7.85 -6.55
N GLU A 460 27.02 6.94 -7.36
CA GLU A 460 27.29 7.14 -8.78
C GLU A 460 26.06 6.87 -9.67
N GLN A 461 25.03 6.23 -9.12
CA GLN A 461 23.83 5.83 -9.86
C GLN A 461 22.78 6.96 -9.84
N THR A 462 22.99 7.97 -10.67
CA THR A 462 22.14 9.17 -10.72
C THR A 462 21.69 9.53 -12.13
N GLY A 463 22.15 8.80 -13.16
CA GLY A 463 21.87 9.13 -14.55
C GLY A 463 20.61 8.49 -15.13
N ILE A 464 20.32 8.87 -16.35
CA ILE A 464 19.28 8.27 -17.22
C ILE A 464 19.94 7.98 -18.57
N LYS A 465 19.84 6.72 -19.02
CA LYS A 465 20.40 6.30 -20.32
C LYS A 465 19.37 5.56 -21.16
N VAL A 466 19.44 5.70 -22.46
CA VAL A 466 18.72 4.89 -23.45
C VAL A 466 19.74 3.96 -24.10
N THR A 467 19.74 2.69 -23.74
CA THR A 467 20.73 1.72 -24.20
C THR A 467 20.33 1.05 -25.51
N SER A 468 19.05 1.10 -25.87
CA SER A 468 18.52 0.55 -27.11
C SER A 468 17.22 1.26 -27.49
N GLY A 469 16.98 1.38 -28.81
CA GLY A 469 15.75 1.96 -29.35
C GLY A 469 15.67 3.48 -29.19
N ASN A 470 14.45 3.99 -29.31
CA ASN A 470 14.13 5.41 -29.19
C ASN A 470 12.92 5.63 -28.28
N VAL A 471 12.93 6.73 -27.56
CA VAL A 471 11.84 7.18 -26.73
C VAL A 471 11.78 8.71 -26.78
N SER A 472 10.58 9.24 -26.79
CA SER A 472 10.33 10.69 -26.72
C SER A 472 9.48 11.03 -25.51
N GLY A 473 9.40 12.29 -25.15
CA GLY A 473 8.58 12.73 -24.05
C GLY A 473 9.15 13.94 -23.33
N HIS A 474 8.89 14.00 -22.02
CA HIS A 474 9.29 15.12 -21.18
C HIS A 474 9.97 14.64 -19.89
N TYR A 475 10.88 15.46 -19.41
CA TYR A 475 11.51 15.37 -18.11
C TYR A 475 11.05 16.55 -17.26
N PHE A 476 10.70 16.29 -16.01
CA PHE A 476 10.30 17.31 -15.04
C PHE A 476 11.19 17.21 -13.80
N ASP A 477 11.84 18.31 -13.44
CA ASP A 477 12.34 18.46 -12.07
C ASP A 477 11.15 18.61 -11.12
N LEU A 478 11.24 18.01 -9.96
CA LEU A 478 10.20 18.11 -8.92
C LEU A 478 10.66 18.98 -7.76
N LYS A 479 9.72 19.73 -7.18
CA LYS A 479 9.88 20.41 -5.90
C LYS A 479 8.76 19.95 -4.96
N TYR A 480 9.04 19.90 -3.67
CA TYR A 480 8.19 19.32 -2.65
C TYR A 480 8.30 20.10 -1.33
#